data_e4c94f14f424c93acdf549e2f368bc0f
#
_entry.id   e4c94f14f424c93acdf549e2f368bc0f
#
_cell.length_a   1.000
_cell.length_b   1.000
_cell.length_c   1.000
_cell.angle_alpha   90.00
_cell.angle_beta   90.00
_cell.angle_gamma   90.00
#
_symmetry.space_group_name_H-M   'P 1'
#
loop_
_entity.id
_entity.type
_entity.pdbx_description
1 polymer ?
#
loop_
_entity_poly.entity_id
_entity_poly.type
_entity_poly.pdbx_seq_one_letter_code
_entity_poly.pdbx_strand_id
1 'polypeptide(L)'
;TKGEAGLYVFDMPTEPDAPTGAWNVNVNVGGVTFTKRLRIETIKPNRLKISLTMPPKKLLRGEPLDAAMHVEWLQGATARNLKYDIQGTFISTPTTFSGYKKFYFDDPSKIFNSEESKVISGVTDAAGDATIKARFEIGASAPGMLLASFVTRVYEESGDFSIDANRAFYSPYRRYAGIKSPQQDGEPLKTGTEYKYEVASVDYLGQAVANTELEVKVYKVHWYWWWSSDNGSLANYVSNSYNKPVKTFTIRTGTNGTASFNLKYT
;
A
#
# COMPACT_ATOMS: atom_id res chain seq x y z
N THR A 1 -32.46 -13.71 11.22
CA THR A 1 -31.56 -12.52 11.23
C THR A 1 -32.40 -11.28 11.09
N LYS A 2 -32.43 -10.41 12.12
CA LYS A 2 -33.09 -9.11 12.04
C LYS A 2 -32.07 -8.09 11.55
N GLY A 3 -32.34 -7.43 10.42
CA GLY A 3 -31.58 -6.25 10.00
C GLY A 3 -32.08 -5.00 10.68
N GLU A 4 -31.20 -4.10 11.02
CA GLU A 4 -31.52 -2.77 11.54
C GLU A 4 -31.01 -1.72 10.56
N ALA A 5 -31.86 -0.77 10.18
CA ALA A 5 -31.53 0.31 9.22
C ALA A 5 -30.96 -0.18 7.87
N GLY A 6 -31.42 -1.33 7.35
CA GLY A 6 -30.91 -1.88 6.09
C GLY A 6 -29.60 -2.66 6.18
N LEU A 7 -29.05 -2.81 7.39
CA LEU A 7 -27.87 -3.63 7.64
C LEU A 7 -28.29 -4.99 8.21
N TYR A 8 -27.69 -6.04 7.68
CA TYR A 8 -27.95 -7.43 8.13
C TYR A 8 -26.64 -8.00 8.66
N VAL A 9 -26.70 -8.60 9.85
CA VAL A 9 -25.59 -9.32 10.46
C VAL A 9 -25.88 -10.81 10.40
N PHE A 10 -24.92 -11.56 9.90
CA PHE A 10 -24.98 -13.03 9.82
C PHE A 10 -23.85 -13.61 10.67
N ASP A 11 -24.20 -14.33 11.71
CA ASP A 11 -23.25 -15.11 12.49
C ASP A 11 -23.09 -16.48 11.84
N MET A 12 -21.86 -16.85 11.55
CA MET A 12 -21.52 -18.13 10.98
C MET A 12 -20.62 -18.90 11.97
N PRO A 13 -21.19 -19.67 12.87
CA PRO A 13 -20.40 -20.52 13.74
C PRO A 13 -19.70 -21.59 12.90
N THR A 14 -18.46 -21.89 13.23
CA THR A 14 -17.71 -23.01 12.67
C THR A 14 -17.52 -24.07 13.76
N GLU A 15 -17.68 -25.33 13.39
CA GLU A 15 -17.39 -26.45 14.31
C GLU A 15 -15.88 -26.53 14.59
N PRO A 16 -15.45 -27.03 15.75
CA PRO A 16 -14.04 -27.15 16.12
C PRO A 16 -13.20 -27.97 15.14
N ASP A 17 -13.82 -28.90 14.42
CA ASP A 17 -13.22 -29.75 13.40
C ASP A 17 -13.49 -29.31 11.97
N ALA A 18 -14.04 -28.10 11.79
CA ALA A 18 -14.32 -27.56 10.47
C ALA A 18 -13.04 -27.52 9.62
N PRO A 19 -13.10 -27.92 8.33
CA PRO A 19 -11.94 -27.85 7.46
C PRO A 19 -11.38 -26.43 7.37
N THR A 20 -10.08 -26.29 7.58
CA THR A 20 -9.38 -25.03 7.40
C THR A 20 -9.15 -24.74 5.92
N GLY A 21 -8.95 -23.48 5.57
CA GLY A 21 -8.65 -23.05 4.20
C GLY A 21 -9.50 -21.89 3.71
N ALA A 22 -9.60 -21.78 2.38
CA ALA A 22 -10.36 -20.73 1.74
C ALA A 22 -11.83 -21.14 1.55
N TRP A 23 -12.73 -20.38 2.16
CA TRP A 23 -14.17 -20.58 2.09
C TRP A 23 -14.83 -19.47 1.30
N ASN A 24 -15.81 -19.80 0.47
CA ASN A 24 -16.62 -18.81 -0.22
C ASN A 24 -17.97 -18.67 0.50
N VAL A 25 -18.25 -17.48 0.99
CA VAL A 25 -19.57 -17.14 1.54
C VAL A 25 -20.37 -16.47 0.43
N ASN A 26 -21.51 -17.06 0.09
CA ASN A 26 -22.43 -16.53 -0.90
C ASN A 26 -23.68 -15.99 -0.21
N VAL A 27 -23.98 -14.73 -0.41
CA VAL A 27 -25.19 -14.08 0.08
C VAL A 27 -26.08 -13.77 -1.11
N ASN A 28 -27.28 -14.36 -1.13
CA ASN A 28 -28.26 -14.15 -2.20
C ASN A 28 -29.32 -13.16 -1.74
N VAL A 29 -29.44 -12.03 -2.41
CA VAL A 29 -30.43 -10.99 -2.12
C VAL A 29 -31.05 -10.48 -3.41
N GLY A 30 -32.37 -10.55 -3.53
CA GLY A 30 -33.09 -10.00 -4.69
C GLY A 30 -32.67 -10.60 -6.05
N GLY A 31 -32.25 -11.87 -6.08
CA GLY A 31 -31.76 -12.53 -7.29
C GLY A 31 -30.28 -12.24 -7.64
N VAL A 32 -29.57 -11.48 -6.82
CA VAL A 32 -28.13 -11.19 -6.96
C VAL A 32 -27.35 -11.96 -5.90
N THR A 33 -26.26 -12.58 -6.31
CA THR A 33 -25.34 -13.30 -5.43
C THR A 33 -24.10 -12.45 -5.16
N PHE A 34 -23.86 -12.17 -3.88
CA PHE A 34 -22.63 -11.53 -3.41
C PHE A 34 -21.71 -12.61 -2.83
N THR A 35 -20.48 -12.71 -3.33
CA THR A 35 -19.50 -13.68 -2.87
C THR A 35 -18.39 -12.99 -2.10
N LYS A 36 -18.12 -13.47 -0.89
CA LYS A 36 -16.95 -13.05 -0.10
C LYS A 36 -16.10 -14.28 0.24
N ARG A 37 -14.83 -14.20 -0.11
CA ARG A 37 -13.86 -15.22 0.28
C ARG A 37 -13.39 -14.95 1.71
N LEU A 38 -13.53 -15.96 2.57
CA LEU A 38 -13.03 -15.98 3.94
C LEU A 38 -11.93 -17.04 4.05
N ARG A 39 -11.02 -16.81 4.97
CA ARG A 39 -9.98 -17.78 5.34
C ARG A 39 -10.27 -18.25 6.76
N ILE A 40 -10.51 -19.54 6.90
CA ILE A 40 -10.74 -20.19 8.18
C ILE A 40 -9.46 -20.95 8.54
N GLU A 41 -8.89 -20.62 9.68
CA GLU A 41 -7.65 -21.24 10.17
C GLU A 41 -7.83 -21.67 11.61
N THR A 42 -7.23 -22.79 11.97
CA THR A 42 -7.12 -23.19 13.38
C THR A 42 -6.11 -22.26 14.05
N ILE A 43 -6.57 -21.52 15.06
CA ILE A 43 -5.67 -20.68 15.86
C ILE A 43 -4.94 -21.60 16.83
N LYS A 44 -3.70 -21.96 16.50
CA LYS A 44 -2.78 -22.57 17.46
C LYS A 44 -2.00 -21.45 18.12
N PRO A 45 -1.87 -21.44 19.47
CA PRO A 45 -1.03 -20.46 20.14
C PRO A 45 0.41 -20.58 19.64
N ASN A 46 1.05 -19.43 19.40
CA ASN A 46 2.48 -19.43 19.13
C ASN A 46 3.23 -20.08 20.30
N ARG A 47 4.18 -20.93 20.00
CA ARG A 47 5.13 -21.53 20.95
C ARG A 47 6.52 -20.90 20.84
N LEU A 48 6.76 -20.21 19.72
CA LEU A 48 7.96 -19.46 19.45
C LEU A 48 7.65 -17.96 19.48
N LYS A 49 8.60 -17.20 20.01
CA LYS A 49 8.66 -15.75 19.89
C LYS A 49 9.59 -15.43 18.73
N ILE A 50 9.05 -14.76 17.72
CA ILE A 50 9.75 -14.37 16.51
C ILE A 50 9.97 -12.87 16.57
N SER A 51 11.21 -12.42 16.40
CA SER A 51 11.58 -11.01 16.39
C SER A 51 12.28 -10.68 15.07
N LEU A 52 11.55 -10.13 14.11
CA LEU A 52 12.09 -9.66 12.84
C LEU A 52 12.39 -8.16 12.94
N THR A 53 13.68 -7.81 13.00
CA THR A 53 14.14 -6.43 13.07
C THR A 53 14.38 -5.88 11.66
N MET A 54 13.51 -4.96 11.26
CA MET A 54 13.59 -4.27 9.97
C MET A 54 14.50 -3.03 10.07
N PRO A 55 15.12 -2.59 8.95
CA PRO A 55 15.82 -1.31 8.92
C PRO A 55 14.90 -0.16 9.35
N PRO A 56 15.41 0.84 10.09
CA PRO A 56 14.58 1.94 10.62
C PRO A 56 14.05 2.91 9.56
N LYS A 57 14.48 2.79 8.32
CA LYS A 57 14.07 3.62 7.19
C LYS A 57 13.08 2.89 6.27
N LYS A 58 12.34 3.67 5.47
CA LYS A 58 11.47 3.12 4.43
C LYS A 58 12.25 2.23 3.47
N LEU A 59 11.66 1.11 3.09
CA LEU A 59 12.21 0.25 2.05
C LEU A 59 12.10 0.95 0.69
N LEU A 60 13.09 0.72 -0.18
CA LEU A 60 13.11 1.30 -1.53
C LEU A 60 13.19 0.18 -2.57
N ARG A 61 12.39 0.30 -3.61
CA ARG A 61 12.40 -0.63 -4.74
C ARG A 61 13.80 -0.79 -5.33
N GLY A 62 14.20 -2.03 -5.55
CA GLY A 62 15.50 -2.37 -6.12
C GLY A 62 16.69 -2.23 -5.16
N GLU A 63 16.48 -1.73 -3.95
CA GLU A 63 17.53 -1.70 -2.93
C GLU A 63 17.53 -2.99 -2.10
N PRO A 64 18.69 -3.44 -1.65
CA PRO A 64 18.77 -4.61 -0.77
C PRO A 64 18.11 -4.30 0.58
N LEU A 65 17.30 -5.24 1.05
CA LEU A 65 16.85 -5.33 2.42
C LEU A 65 17.79 -6.25 3.18
N ASP A 66 18.36 -5.73 4.26
CA ASP A 66 19.05 -6.52 5.26
C ASP A 66 18.26 -6.41 6.57
N ALA A 67 17.65 -7.53 7.00
CA ALA A 67 16.92 -7.62 8.25
C ALA A 67 17.49 -8.74 9.11
N ALA A 68 17.45 -8.59 10.42
CA ALA A 68 17.86 -9.61 11.38
C ALA A 68 16.61 -10.25 11.99
N MET A 69 16.59 -11.56 12.07
CA MET A 69 15.56 -12.33 12.75
C MET A 69 16.18 -13.10 13.91
N HIS A 70 15.51 -13.05 15.07
CA HIS A 70 15.81 -13.87 16.23
C HIS A 70 14.57 -14.66 16.64
N VAL A 71 14.78 -15.94 16.95
CA VAL A 71 13.69 -16.86 17.35
C VAL A 71 14.08 -17.58 18.63
N GLU A 72 13.16 -17.55 19.59
CA GLU A 72 13.30 -18.27 20.87
C GLU A 72 11.98 -18.96 21.22
N TRP A 73 12.04 -20.02 21.99
CA TRP A 73 10.85 -20.60 22.60
C TRP A 73 10.30 -19.66 23.66
N LEU A 74 8.97 -19.67 23.89
CA LEU A 74 8.33 -18.78 24.87
C LEU A 74 8.88 -18.95 26.30
N GLN A 75 9.43 -20.10 26.64
CA GLN A 75 10.12 -20.36 27.90
C GLN A 75 11.59 -19.91 27.92
N GLY A 76 12.06 -19.23 26.86
CA GLY A 76 13.40 -18.65 26.79
C GLY A 76 14.48 -19.56 26.23
N ALA A 77 14.16 -20.78 25.83
CA ALA A 77 15.13 -21.68 25.19
C ALA A 77 15.38 -21.26 23.73
N THR A 78 16.59 -21.44 23.23
CA THR A 78 17.00 -21.13 21.86
C THR A 78 16.25 -22.00 20.84
N ALA A 79 15.66 -21.40 19.84
CA ALA A 79 14.97 -22.08 18.73
C ALA A 79 15.93 -22.31 17.56
N ARG A 80 16.82 -23.30 17.73
CA ARG A 80 17.93 -23.58 16.81
C ARG A 80 17.51 -24.41 15.61
N ASN A 81 18.10 -24.15 14.45
CA ASN A 81 17.97 -24.95 13.22
C ASN A 81 16.52 -25.14 12.73
N LEU A 82 15.63 -24.18 13.02
CA LEU A 82 14.25 -24.22 12.59
C LEU A 82 14.08 -23.61 11.20
N LYS A 83 13.29 -24.24 10.37
CA LYS A 83 12.91 -23.72 9.05
C LYS A 83 12.00 -22.52 9.21
N TYR A 84 12.15 -21.53 8.34
CA TYR A 84 11.25 -20.38 8.26
C TYR A 84 10.91 -20.03 6.82
N ASP A 85 9.77 -19.38 6.66
CA ASP A 85 9.42 -18.63 5.47
C ASP A 85 8.90 -17.23 5.82
N ILE A 86 9.13 -16.28 4.91
CA ILE A 86 8.65 -14.91 5.01
C ILE A 86 7.97 -14.55 3.70
N GLN A 87 6.72 -14.14 3.75
CA GLN A 87 5.96 -13.66 2.61
C GLN A 87 5.59 -12.20 2.78
N GLY A 88 5.89 -11.36 1.79
CA GLY A 88 5.52 -9.97 1.76
C GLY A 88 4.28 -9.73 0.90
N THR A 89 3.31 -8.98 1.43
CA THR A 89 2.16 -8.47 0.67
C THR A 89 2.23 -6.95 0.67
N PHE A 90 2.09 -6.36 -0.52
CA PHE A 90 2.20 -4.92 -0.73
C PHE A 90 0.84 -4.36 -1.14
N ILE A 91 0.39 -3.32 -0.45
CA ILE A 91 -0.89 -2.64 -0.73
C ILE A 91 -0.66 -1.13 -0.83
N SER A 92 -1.49 -0.43 -1.59
CA SER A 92 -1.43 1.03 -1.66
C SER A 92 -1.68 1.67 -0.31
N THR A 93 -0.93 2.73 -0.02
CA THR A 93 -1.14 3.58 1.16
C THR A 93 -0.92 5.04 0.77
N PRO A 94 -1.62 6.01 1.37
CA PRO A 94 -1.39 7.42 1.08
C PRO A 94 0.07 7.82 1.26
N THR A 95 0.63 8.47 0.26
CA THR A 95 2.01 8.99 0.31
C THR A 95 2.05 10.28 1.10
N THR A 96 2.65 10.26 2.28
CA THR A 96 2.75 11.42 3.15
C THR A 96 4.18 11.69 3.59
N PHE A 97 4.52 12.96 3.71
CA PHE A 97 5.81 13.43 4.22
C PHE A 97 5.57 14.50 5.29
N SER A 98 6.25 14.41 6.42
CA SER A 98 6.01 15.27 7.59
C SER A 98 6.14 16.77 7.29
N GLY A 99 7.06 17.16 6.41
CA GLY A 99 7.26 18.56 5.97
C GLY A 99 6.22 19.05 4.94
N TYR A 100 5.36 18.17 4.41
CA TYR A 100 4.49 18.47 3.26
C TYR A 100 3.05 18.04 3.48
N LYS A 101 2.51 18.25 4.67
CA LYS A 101 1.18 17.76 5.12
C LYS A 101 0.00 18.16 4.22
N LYS A 102 0.11 19.26 3.46
CA LYS A 102 -0.94 19.77 2.57
C LYS A 102 -0.70 19.40 1.09
N PHE A 103 0.31 18.59 0.81
CA PHE A 103 0.63 18.15 -0.54
C PHE A 103 0.09 16.74 -0.80
N TYR A 104 -0.36 16.52 -2.03
CA TYR A 104 -0.75 15.21 -2.56
C TYR A 104 0.38 14.69 -3.43
N PHE A 105 0.85 13.50 -3.15
CA PHE A 105 1.98 12.86 -3.84
C PHE A 105 1.59 11.60 -4.62
N ASP A 106 0.35 11.14 -4.46
CA ASP A 106 -0.13 9.96 -5.16
C ASP A 106 -0.61 10.35 -6.56
N ASP A 107 -0.27 9.54 -7.56
CA ASP A 107 -0.73 9.70 -8.94
C ASP A 107 -2.15 9.12 -9.08
N PRO A 108 -3.19 9.97 -9.18
CA PRO A 108 -4.57 9.50 -9.26
C PRO A 108 -4.90 8.79 -10.58
N SER A 109 -4.00 8.86 -11.56
CA SER A 109 -4.14 8.17 -12.84
C SER A 109 -3.67 6.71 -12.80
N LYS A 110 -3.14 6.26 -11.67
CA LYS A 110 -2.64 4.90 -11.47
C LYS A 110 -3.51 4.12 -10.51
N ILE A 111 -3.68 2.86 -10.79
CA ILE A 111 -4.32 1.89 -9.90
C ILE A 111 -3.30 0.82 -9.56
N PHE A 112 -3.23 0.47 -8.29
CA PHE A 112 -2.40 -0.62 -7.81
C PHE A 112 -3.26 -1.58 -6.99
N ASN A 113 -3.39 -2.79 -7.48
CA ASN A 113 -3.92 -3.91 -6.71
C ASN A 113 -2.83 -4.45 -5.78
N SER A 114 -3.22 -5.22 -4.77
CA SER A 114 -2.24 -5.87 -3.91
C SER A 114 -1.34 -6.80 -4.73
N GLU A 115 -0.06 -6.81 -4.39
CA GLU A 115 0.95 -7.66 -5.02
C GLU A 115 1.69 -8.44 -3.94
N GLU A 116 1.94 -9.73 -4.19
CA GLU A 116 2.67 -10.59 -3.27
C GLU A 116 4.11 -10.79 -3.74
N SER A 117 5.04 -10.77 -2.78
CA SER A 117 6.44 -11.10 -3.06
C SER A 117 6.64 -12.61 -3.15
N LYS A 118 7.77 -13.00 -3.74
CA LYS A 118 8.26 -14.36 -3.60
C LYS A 118 8.53 -14.66 -2.13
N VAL A 119 8.29 -15.92 -1.74
CA VAL A 119 8.60 -16.40 -0.40
C VAL A 119 10.11 -16.43 -0.21
N ILE A 120 10.58 -15.85 0.89
CA ILE A 120 11.95 -15.93 1.37
C ILE A 120 11.98 -17.05 2.39
N SER A 121 12.82 -18.06 2.19
CA SER A 121 12.92 -19.19 3.10
C SER A 121 14.37 -19.45 3.53
N GLY A 122 14.52 -20.04 4.70
CA GLY A 122 15.81 -20.38 5.26
C GLY A 122 15.70 -21.22 6.53
N VAL A 123 16.78 -21.26 7.28
CA VAL A 123 16.90 -21.98 8.55
C VAL A 123 17.60 -21.07 9.55
N THR A 124 17.13 -21.02 10.80
CA THR A 124 17.84 -20.33 11.89
C THR A 124 19.13 -21.07 12.24
N ASP A 125 20.11 -20.34 12.72
CA ASP A 125 21.38 -20.93 13.19
C ASP A 125 21.25 -21.58 14.58
N ALA A 126 22.38 -21.99 15.16
CA ALA A 126 22.45 -22.59 16.48
C ALA A 126 22.05 -21.62 17.61
N ALA A 127 22.11 -20.32 17.39
CA ALA A 127 21.69 -19.28 18.33
C ALA A 127 20.22 -18.87 18.13
N GLY A 128 19.52 -19.41 17.15
CA GLY A 128 18.16 -19.03 16.79
C GLY A 128 18.11 -17.79 15.89
N ASP A 129 19.24 -17.40 15.31
CA ASP A 129 19.35 -16.19 14.49
C ASP A 129 19.30 -16.51 13.00
N ALA A 130 18.83 -15.53 12.22
CA ALA A 130 18.92 -15.56 10.77
C ALA A 130 19.09 -14.13 10.20
N THR A 131 19.93 -14.01 9.18
CA THR A 131 20.02 -12.78 8.38
C THR A 131 19.15 -12.92 7.14
N ILE A 132 18.18 -12.01 7.00
CA ILE A 132 17.24 -11.99 5.89
C ILE A 132 17.76 -11.00 4.85
N LYS A 133 18.16 -11.52 3.69
CA LYS A 133 18.56 -10.69 2.55
C LYS A 133 17.53 -10.82 1.44
N ALA A 134 16.95 -9.70 1.03
CA ALA A 134 15.95 -9.67 -0.02
C ALA A 134 16.08 -8.42 -0.88
N ARG A 135 15.50 -8.46 -2.07
CA ARG A 135 15.32 -7.30 -2.94
C ARG A 135 13.93 -7.39 -3.55
N PHE A 136 13.19 -6.30 -3.48
CA PHE A 136 11.83 -6.24 -3.99
C PHE A 136 11.77 -5.32 -5.21
N GLU A 137 11.10 -5.79 -6.28
CA GLU A 137 10.85 -5.04 -7.52
C GLU A 137 9.35 -4.76 -7.72
N ILE A 138 8.63 -4.64 -6.62
CA ILE A 138 7.19 -4.49 -6.55
C ILE A 138 6.78 -3.04 -6.88
N GLY A 139 5.57 -2.87 -7.42
CA GLY A 139 4.90 -1.57 -7.50
C GLY A 139 5.41 -0.63 -8.59
N ALA A 140 5.91 -1.14 -9.72
CA ALA A 140 6.36 -0.29 -10.84
C ALA A 140 5.27 0.69 -11.33
N SER A 141 3.99 0.30 -11.21
CA SER A 141 2.81 1.09 -11.59
C SER A 141 2.04 1.65 -10.40
N ALA A 142 2.58 1.59 -9.18
CA ALA A 142 1.87 2.08 -8.00
C ALA A 142 1.58 3.59 -8.09
N PRO A 143 0.46 4.06 -7.53
CA PRO A 143 0.15 5.50 -7.48
C PRO A 143 1.13 6.27 -6.60
N GLY A 144 1.66 5.65 -5.57
CA GLY A 144 2.55 6.25 -4.60
C GLY A 144 3.22 5.21 -3.72
N MET A 145 3.35 5.48 -2.44
CA MET A 145 3.91 4.55 -1.47
C MET A 145 3.03 3.33 -1.27
N LEU A 146 3.66 2.26 -0.85
CA LEU A 146 3.02 1.02 -0.46
C LEU A 146 3.28 0.73 1.01
N LEU A 147 2.35 0.03 1.63
CA LEU A 147 2.55 -0.62 2.92
C LEU A 147 2.89 -2.09 2.65
N ALA A 148 4.10 -2.49 3.01
CA ALA A 148 4.52 -3.88 2.97
C ALA A 148 4.18 -4.55 4.30
N SER A 149 3.49 -5.67 4.25
CA SER A 149 3.19 -6.54 5.40
C SER A 149 3.96 -7.85 5.20
N PHE A 150 4.88 -8.13 6.10
CA PHE A 150 5.69 -9.35 6.08
C PHE A 150 5.15 -10.32 7.10
N VAL A 151 4.71 -11.48 6.64
CA VAL A 151 4.26 -12.58 7.48
C VAL A 151 5.38 -13.61 7.54
N THR A 152 5.92 -13.81 8.73
CA THR A 152 6.98 -14.78 9.03
C THR A 152 6.37 -16.01 9.67
N ARG A 153 6.67 -17.21 9.16
CA ARG A 153 6.37 -18.48 9.77
C ARG A 153 7.64 -19.17 10.15
N VAL A 154 7.72 -19.70 11.35
CA VAL A 154 8.84 -20.55 11.80
C VAL A 154 8.28 -21.90 12.19
N TYR A 155 8.81 -22.96 11.61
CA TYR A 155 8.29 -24.32 11.69
C TYR A 155 9.02 -25.13 12.76
N GLU A 156 8.26 -25.79 13.59
CA GLU A 156 8.76 -26.80 14.54
C GLU A 156 9.00 -28.14 13.81
N GLU A 157 9.78 -29.01 14.41
CA GLU A 157 10.04 -30.36 13.86
C GLU A 157 8.76 -31.18 13.72
N SER A 158 7.75 -30.91 14.55
CA SER A 158 6.41 -31.54 14.48
C SER A 158 5.61 -31.13 13.24
N GLY A 159 6.05 -30.12 12.51
CA GLY A 159 5.32 -29.52 11.39
C GLY A 159 4.37 -28.39 11.78
N ASP A 160 4.17 -28.13 13.07
CA ASP A 160 3.49 -26.95 13.56
C ASP A 160 4.34 -25.70 13.30
N PHE A 161 3.73 -24.52 13.29
CA PHE A 161 4.47 -23.29 13.11
C PHE A 161 3.93 -22.17 14.01
N SER A 162 4.82 -21.27 14.36
CA SER A 162 4.47 -19.96 14.94
C SER A 162 4.55 -18.88 13.89
N ILE A 163 3.77 -17.82 14.07
CA ILE A 163 3.63 -16.75 13.09
C ILE A 163 3.85 -15.38 13.74
N ASP A 164 4.52 -14.50 13.03
CA ASP A 164 4.65 -13.08 13.37
C ASP A 164 4.40 -12.21 12.13
N ALA A 165 3.95 -10.98 12.33
CA ALA A 165 3.65 -10.06 11.25
C ALA A 165 4.28 -8.68 11.51
N ASN A 166 5.09 -8.24 10.56
CA ASN A 166 5.75 -6.94 10.60
C ASN A 166 5.29 -6.08 9.42
N ARG A 167 5.29 -4.76 9.61
CA ARG A 167 4.93 -3.80 8.57
C ARG A 167 6.01 -2.76 8.37
N ALA A 168 6.22 -2.38 7.12
CA ALA A 168 7.14 -1.31 6.75
C ALA A 168 6.59 -0.49 5.59
N PHE A 169 6.89 0.80 5.54
CA PHE A 169 6.65 1.59 4.34
C PHE A 169 7.64 1.21 3.25
N TYR A 170 7.11 1.03 2.06
CA TYR A 170 7.89 0.68 0.87
C TYR A 170 7.66 1.75 -0.20
N SER A 171 8.75 2.25 -0.74
CA SER A 171 8.74 3.24 -1.80
C SER A 171 9.05 2.60 -3.15
N PRO A 172 8.10 2.58 -4.11
CA PRO A 172 8.37 2.16 -5.48
C PRO A 172 9.27 3.13 -6.23
N TYR A 173 9.36 4.38 -5.78
CA TYR A 173 10.03 5.47 -6.47
C TYR A 173 11.11 6.12 -5.60
N ARG A 174 12.21 6.54 -6.22
CA ARG A 174 13.28 7.32 -5.55
C ARG A 174 12.87 8.76 -5.28
N ARG A 175 11.95 9.31 -6.07
CA ARG A 175 11.49 10.70 -6.00
C ARG A 175 10.00 10.78 -6.22
N TYR A 176 9.40 11.80 -5.63
CA TYR A 176 7.98 12.08 -5.70
C TYR A 176 7.78 13.54 -6.08
N ALA A 177 6.80 13.78 -6.95
CA ALA A 177 6.27 15.10 -7.23
C ALA A 177 4.97 15.28 -6.44
N GLY A 178 4.89 16.34 -5.67
CA GLY A 178 3.70 16.68 -4.90
C GLY A 178 3.04 17.96 -5.41
N ILE A 179 1.73 18.03 -5.28
CA ILE A 179 0.94 19.22 -5.58
C ILE A 179 0.10 19.61 -4.39
N LYS A 180 0.05 20.89 -4.09
CA LYS A 180 -0.84 21.48 -3.09
C LYS A 180 -1.92 22.29 -3.80
N SER A 181 -3.17 21.89 -3.56
CA SER A 181 -4.33 22.61 -4.08
C SER A 181 -4.49 23.96 -3.36
N PRO A 182 -4.87 25.03 -4.06
CA PRO A 182 -5.28 26.29 -3.45
C PRO A 182 -6.64 26.20 -2.74
N GLN A 183 -7.36 25.11 -2.90
CA GLN A 183 -8.66 24.87 -2.29
C GLN A 183 -8.54 24.86 -0.75
N GLN A 184 -9.35 25.66 -0.09
CA GLN A 184 -9.48 25.69 1.36
C GLN A 184 -10.78 25.01 1.77
N ASP A 185 -10.74 24.17 2.81
CA ASP A 185 -11.89 23.60 3.51
C ASP A 185 -12.96 22.94 2.62
N GLY A 186 -12.57 22.35 1.47
CA GLY A 186 -13.46 21.63 0.58
C GLY A 186 -14.33 22.51 -0.33
N GLU A 187 -14.21 23.82 -0.28
CA GLU A 187 -14.96 24.70 -1.17
C GLU A 187 -14.51 24.57 -2.64
N PRO A 188 -15.46 24.52 -3.62
CA PRO A 188 -15.10 24.43 -5.02
C PRO A 188 -14.43 25.72 -5.51
N LEU A 189 -13.42 25.57 -6.36
CA LEU A 189 -12.76 26.70 -7.02
C LEU A 189 -13.70 27.34 -8.04
N LYS A 190 -13.78 28.67 -8.05
CA LYS A 190 -14.66 29.44 -8.95
C LYS A 190 -14.01 29.60 -10.33
N THR A 191 -14.81 29.45 -11.38
CA THR A 191 -14.39 29.78 -12.74
C THR A 191 -14.09 31.29 -12.89
N GLY A 192 -13.23 31.65 -13.84
CA GLY A 192 -12.85 33.05 -14.05
C GLY A 192 -11.86 33.62 -13.04
N THR A 193 -11.53 32.87 -11.98
CA THR A 193 -10.59 33.27 -10.93
C THR A 193 -9.23 32.59 -11.16
N GLU A 194 -8.15 33.33 -10.93
CA GLU A 194 -6.79 32.81 -10.98
C GLU A 194 -6.40 32.25 -9.60
N TYR A 195 -5.88 31.03 -9.59
CA TYR A 195 -5.47 30.34 -8.37
C TYR A 195 -4.01 29.94 -8.44
N LYS A 196 -3.30 30.13 -7.32
CA LYS A 196 -1.91 29.74 -7.16
C LYS A 196 -1.82 28.30 -6.66
N TYR A 197 -1.13 27.46 -7.41
CA TYR A 197 -0.75 26.10 -7.04
C TYR A 197 0.70 26.06 -6.59
N GLU A 198 1.00 25.21 -5.62
CA GLU A 198 2.36 24.92 -5.21
C GLU A 198 2.71 23.48 -5.59
N VAL A 199 3.93 23.27 -6.07
CA VAL A 199 4.46 21.93 -6.36
C VAL A 199 5.75 21.71 -5.60
N ALA A 200 6.01 20.43 -5.26
CA ALA A 200 7.22 20.05 -4.55
C ALA A 200 7.85 18.82 -5.19
N SER A 201 9.16 18.72 -5.16
CA SER A 201 9.94 17.54 -5.47
C SER A 201 10.67 17.08 -4.22
N VAL A 202 10.44 15.82 -3.83
CA VAL A 202 11.05 15.21 -2.65
C VAL A 202 11.60 13.83 -2.98
N ASP A 203 12.59 13.37 -2.22
CA ASP A 203 13.02 11.98 -2.28
C ASP A 203 12.05 11.06 -1.50
N TYR A 204 12.31 9.76 -1.52
CA TYR A 204 11.48 8.76 -0.84
C TYR A 204 11.47 8.89 0.69
N LEU A 205 12.41 9.62 1.27
CA LEU A 205 12.45 9.94 2.71
C LEU A 205 11.71 11.25 3.04
N GLY A 206 11.37 12.07 2.03
CA GLY A 206 10.71 13.36 2.17
C GLY A 206 11.67 14.54 2.23
N GLN A 207 12.93 14.34 1.84
CA GLN A 207 13.89 15.43 1.72
C GLN A 207 13.68 16.17 0.40
N ALA A 208 13.77 17.50 0.42
CA ALA A 208 13.62 18.33 -0.76
C ALA A 208 14.66 17.99 -1.83
N VAL A 209 14.19 17.85 -3.09
CA VAL A 209 15.08 17.67 -4.24
C VAL A 209 15.07 18.95 -5.06
N ALA A 210 16.18 19.68 -5.04
CA ALA A 210 16.34 20.97 -5.71
C ALA A 210 16.39 20.83 -7.23
N ASN A 211 16.06 21.93 -7.92
CA ASN A 211 16.25 22.11 -9.36
C ASN A 211 15.65 21.00 -10.24
N THR A 212 14.56 20.35 -9.77
CA THR A 212 13.88 19.28 -10.50
C THR A 212 12.91 19.88 -11.50
N GLU A 213 12.94 19.38 -12.72
CA GLU A 213 11.94 19.70 -13.74
C GLU A 213 10.71 18.80 -13.54
N LEU A 214 9.55 19.43 -13.45
CA LEU A 214 8.24 18.77 -13.27
C LEU A 214 7.34 19.11 -14.45
N GLU A 215 6.70 18.10 -15.02
CA GLU A 215 5.65 18.27 -16.04
C GLU A 215 4.30 18.40 -15.35
N VAL A 216 3.56 19.46 -15.68
CA VAL A 216 2.20 19.69 -15.20
C VAL A 216 1.22 19.45 -16.34
N LYS A 217 0.26 18.56 -16.12
CA LYS A 217 -0.83 18.26 -17.03
C LYS A 217 -2.18 18.60 -16.39
N VAL A 218 -2.97 19.37 -17.10
CA VAL A 218 -4.32 19.76 -16.66
C VAL A 218 -5.34 19.05 -17.53
N TYR A 219 -6.24 18.31 -16.92
CA TYR A 219 -7.31 17.60 -17.59
C TYR A 219 -8.66 18.21 -17.23
N LYS A 220 -9.55 18.35 -18.21
CA LYS A 220 -10.97 18.66 -18.00
C LYS A 220 -11.73 17.34 -17.93
N VAL A 221 -12.19 16.98 -16.74
CA VAL A 221 -12.97 15.76 -16.50
C VAL A 221 -14.45 16.11 -16.63
N HIS A 222 -15.14 15.46 -17.56
CA HIS A 222 -16.58 15.58 -17.70
C HIS A 222 -17.26 14.51 -16.86
N TRP A 223 -18.03 14.93 -15.85
CA TRP A 223 -18.85 14.03 -15.07
C TRP A 223 -20.15 13.77 -15.84
N TYR A 224 -20.26 12.56 -16.41
CA TYR A 224 -21.55 12.06 -16.90
C TYR A 224 -22.21 11.31 -15.75
N TRP A 225 -23.39 11.77 -15.33
CA TRP A 225 -24.26 11.01 -14.45
C TRP A 225 -24.83 9.83 -15.24
N TRP A 226 -24.03 8.80 -15.41
CA TRP A 226 -24.48 7.58 -16.04
C TRP A 226 -24.35 6.45 -15.02
N TRP A 227 -25.46 5.73 -14.84
CA TRP A 227 -25.49 4.49 -14.05
C TRP A 227 -24.74 3.37 -14.80
N SER A 228 -23.48 3.49 -15.05
CA SER A 228 -22.68 2.40 -15.54
C SER A 228 -21.99 1.72 -14.37
N SER A 229 -22.10 0.41 -14.32
CA SER A 229 -21.45 -0.49 -13.36
C SER A 229 -19.92 -0.51 -13.45
N ASP A 230 -19.35 0.23 -14.38
CA ASP A 230 -17.91 0.41 -14.48
C ASP A 230 -17.47 1.52 -13.54
N ASN A 231 -16.66 1.14 -12.55
CA ASN A 231 -16.01 2.06 -11.63
C ASN A 231 -15.29 3.16 -12.40
N GLY A 232 -15.93 4.32 -12.55
CA GLY A 232 -15.37 5.50 -13.21
C GLY A 232 -14.19 6.06 -12.44
N SER A 233 -13.04 5.39 -12.52
CA SER A 233 -11.81 5.86 -11.90
C SER A 233 -11.12 6.88 -12.80
N LEU A 234 -10.47 7.88 -12.21
CA LEU A 234 -9.64 8.85 -12.93
C LEU A 234 -8.54 8.14 -13.74
N ALA A 235 -8.06 6.98 -13.28
CA ALA A 235 -7.10 6.16 -13.97
C ALA A 235 -7.63 5.66 -15.32
N ASN A 236 -8.87 5.20 -15.38
CA ASN A 236 -9.52 4.79 -16.61
C ASN A 236 -9.75 5.98 -17.55
N TYR A 237 -10.10 7.14 -16.98
CA TYR A 237 -10.27 8.37 -17.76
C TYR A 237 -8.97 8.83 -18.41
N VAL A 238 -7.87 8.89 -17.65
CA VAL A 238 -6.57 9.39 -18.14
C VAL A 238 -5.89 8.37 -19.07
N SER A 239 -6.11 7.07 -18.86
CA SER A 239 -5.57 6.02 -19.76
C SER A 239 -6.29 5.90 -21.10
N ASN A 240 -7.48 6.50 -21.22
CA ASN A 240 -8.22 6.49 -22.47
C ASN A 240 -7.58 7.45 -23.47
N SER A 241 -7.22 6.95 -24.66
CA SER A 241 -6.54 7.68 -25.73
C SER A 241 -7.28 8.93 -26.25
N TYR A 242 -8.57 9.06 -25.92
CA TYR A 242 -9.40 10.22 -26.29
C TYR A 242 -9.27 11.41 -25.34
N ASN A 243 -8.74 11.23 -24.12
CA ASN A 243 -8.65 12.28 -23.12
C ASN A 243 -7.27 12.94 -23.14
N LYS A 244 -7.15 14.02 -23.91
CA LYS A 244 -5.93 14.83 -23.95
C LYS A 244 -5.93 15.88 -22.85
N PRO A 245 -4.77 16.20 -22.27
CA PRO A 245 -4.68 17.34 -21.35
C PRO A 245 -5.04 18.64 -22.09
N VAL A 246 -5.84 19.47 -21.45
CA VAL A 246 -6.20 20.81 -21.99
C VAL A 246 -5.03 21.78 -21.89
N LYS A 247 -4.08 21.52 -20.99
CA LYS A 247 -2.85 22.28 -20.85
C LYS A 247 -1.72 21.38 -20.36
N THR A 248 -0.53 21.56 -20.95
CA THR A 248 0.71 20.89 -20.53
C THR A 248 1.83 21.92 -20.52
N PHE A 249 2.61 21.95 -19.44
CA PHE A 249 3.80 22.81 -19.33
C PHE A 249 4.77 22.23 -18.32
N THR A 250 6.02 22.67 -18.37
CA THR A 250 7.05 22.29 -17.41
C THR A 250 7.31 23.42 -16.42
N ILE A 251 7.68 23.06 -15.21
CA ILE A 251 8.12 23.98 -14.17
C ILE A 251 9.35 23.41 -13.46
N ARG A 252 10.29 24.25 -13.11
CA ARG A 252 11.49 23.84 -12.37
C ARG A 252 11.40 24.28 -10.91
N THR A 253 11.62 23.35 -9.99
CA THR A 253 11.68 23.67 -8.55
C THR A 253 12.94 24.47 -8.22
N GLY A 254 12.84 25.33 -7.21
CA GLY A 254 13.97 26.06 -6.67
C GLY A 254 14.91 25.19 -5.83
N THR A 255 15.84 25.84 -5.13
CA THR A 255 16.81 25.19 -4.24
C THR A 255 16.16 24.49 -3.04
N ASN A 256 14.98 24.94 -2.64
CA ASN A 256 14.16 24.34 -1.58
C ASN A 256 13.26 23.19 -2.06
N GLY A 257 13.39 22.77 -3.33
CA GLY A 257 12.58 21.71 -3.92
C GLY A 257 11.14 22.09 -4.22
N THR A 258 10.76 23.39 -4.14
CA THR A 258 9.38 23.84 -4.42
C THR A 258 9.32 24.83 -5.58
N ALA A 259 8.15 24.91 -6.20
CA ALA A 259 7.81 25.95 -7.18
C ALA A 259 6.32 26.27 -7.09
N SER A 260 5.88 27.31 -7.78
CA SER A 260 4.47 27.66 -7.87
C SER A 260 4.11 28.17 -9.26
N PHE A 261 2.84 27.94 -9.64
CA PHE A 261 2.27 28.44 -10.89
C PHE A 261 0.83 28.89 -10.67
N ASN A 262 0.38 29.76 -11.55
CA ASN A 262 -1.01 30.22 -11.53
C ASN A 262 -1.82 29.51 -12.61
N LEU A 263 -3.06 29.20 -12.29
CA LEU A 263 -4.02 28.62 -13.22
C LEU A 263 -5.38 29.31 -13.08
N LYS A 264 -5.93 29.71 -14.22
CA LYS A 264 -7.29 30.25 -14.33
C LYS A 264 -8.14 29.28 -15.10
N TYR A 265 -9.27 28.93 -14.52
CA TYR A 265 -10.27 28.06 -15.16
C TYR A 265 -11.28 28.93 -15.93
N THR A 266 -11.57 28.55 -17.15
CA THR A 266 -12.57 29.19 -18.01
C THR A 266 -13.67 28.20 -18.38
#